data_e8bf92fd7555e54b95b4cede2c10ea03
#
_entry.id   e8bf92fd7555e54b95b4cede2c10ea03
#
_cell.length_a   1.000
_cell.length_b   1.000
_cell.length_c   1.000
_cell.angle_alpha   90.00
_cell.angle_beta   90.00
_cell.angle_gamma   90.00
#
_symmetry.space_group_name_H-M   'P 1'
#
loop_
_entity.id
_entity.type
_entity.pdbx_description
1 polymer ?
#
loop_
_entity_poly.entity_id
_entity_poly.type
_entity_poly.pdbx_seq_one_letter_code
_entity_poly.pdbx_strand_id
1 'polypeptide(L)'
;VKKNYKAKSWFSLEDAAARLSSGLGEEITVQNVLELVIEGHLPISWYARQAFAQVVVSAEEGWRVLDEADPIRQLDGPYRLALEHCGALKDWIHSSLSQTGGELASDGFFVSDAEEQILQIMAYYEGQRYRVKNQWSRMEGSYRPSMKFPHESELVIQREDIDTFERSIGEAVSHKTRKWTPQMQR
;
A
#
# COMPACT_ATOMS: atom_id res chain seq x y z
N VAL A 1 -7.51 8.08 -27.95
CA VAL A 1 -7.04 9.24 -27.16
C VAL A 1 -5.79 8.81 -26.43
N LYS A 2 -4.61 9.35 -26.79
CA LYS A 2 -3.36 9.06 -26.03
C LYS A 2 -3.50 9.72 -24.67
N LYS A 3 -3.73 8.91 -23.61
CA LYS A 3 -3.67 9.38 -22.23
C LYS A 3 -2.28 9.95 -21.94
N ASN A 4 -2.20 11.18 -21.44
CA ASN A 4 -0.94 11.87 -21.19
C ASN A 4 -0.35 11.41 -19.86
N TYR A 5 0.22 10.21 -19.81
CA TYR A 5 0.81 9.59 -18.61
C TYR A 5 2.04 10.34 -18.05
N LYS A 6 2.62 11.25 -18.85
CA LYS A 6 3.84 12.00 -18.46
C LYS A 6 3.64 12.99 -17.30
N ALA A 7 2.39 13.35 -16.95
CA ALA A 7 2.09 14.32 -15.91
C ALA A 7 1.63 13.71 -14.57
N LYS A 8 1.30 12.41 -14.52
CA LYS A 8 0.84 11.76 -13.30
C LYS A 8 2.03 11.27 -12.47
N SER A 9 2.05 11.57 -11.19
CA SER A 9 3.04 11.04 -10.23
C SER A 9 2.68 9.63 -9.70
N TRP A 10 1.44 9.19 -9.92
CA TRP A 10 0.92 7.88 -9.53
C TRP A 10 -0.10 7.37 -10.56
N PHE A 11 -0.37 6.09 -10.54
CA PHE A 11 -1.30 5.39 -11.43
C PHE A 11 -2.30 4.58 -10.60
N SER A 12 -3.57 4.49 -11.05
CA SER A 12 -4.47 3.44 -10.57
C SER A 12 -3.92 2.07 -10.97
N LEU A 13 -4.43 0.99 -10.39
CA LEU A 13 -3.98 -0.36 -10.76
C LEU A 13 -4.20 -0.65 -12.26
N GLU A 14 -5.32 -0.18 -12.83
CA GLU A 14 -5.62 -0.34 -14.27
C GLU A 14 -4.67 0.49 -15.15
N ASP A 15 -4.40 1.75 -14.75
CA ASP A 15 -3.45 2.59 -15.49
C ASP A 15 -2.02 2.02 -15.39
N ALA A 16 -1.65 1.42 -14.25
CA ALA A 16 -0.36 0.75 -14.05
C ALA A 16 -0.25 -0.51 -14.94
N ALA A 17 -1.28 -1.34 -14.96
CA ALA A 17 -1.35 -2.52 -15.81
C ALA A 17 -1.23 -2.15 -17.30
N ALA A 18 -1.98 -1.14 -17.76
CA ALA A 18 -1.91 -0.65 -19.14
C ALA A 18 -0.52 -0.10 -19.51
N ARG A 19 0.15 0.58 -18.56
CA ARG A 19 1.50 1.09 -18.78
C ARG A 19 2.51 -0.03 -18.86
N LEU A 20 2.49 -0.99 -17.93
CA LEU A 20 3.38 -2.14 -17.95
C LEU A 20 3.19 -2.99 -19.20
N SER A 21 1.93 -3.21 -19.63
CA SER A 21 1.64 -3.88 -20.90
C SER A 21 2.32 -3.20 -22.08
N SER A 22 2.24 -1.86 -22.12
CA SER A 22 2.87 -1.08 -23.20
C SER A 22 4.40 -1.10 -23.14
N GLY A 23 4.98 -1.13 -21.95
CA GLY A 23 6.44 -1.13 -21.72
C GLY A 23 7.08 -2.50 -21.99
N LEU A 24 6.41 -3.58 -21.58
CA LEU A 24 6.92 -4.95 -21.70
C LEU A 24 6.52 -5.63 -23.02
N GLY A 25 5.53 -5.09 -23.73
CA GLY A 25 5.05 -5.66 -24.99
C GLY A 25 4.20 -6.93 -24.81
N GLU A 26 3.66 -7.16 -23.62
CA GLU A 26 2.78 -8.28 -23.29
C GLU A 26 1.55 -7.77 -22.51
N GLU A 27 0.49 -8.57 -22.47
CA GLU A 27 -0.73 -8.21 -21.75
C GLU A 27 -0.52 -8.40 -20.24
N ILE A 28 -0.55 -7.29 -19.48
CA ILE A 28 -0.51 -7.25 -18.04
C ILE A 28 -1.88 -6.84 -17.51
N THR A 29 -2.46 -7.66 -16.67
CA THR A 29 -3.75 -7.39 -16.01
C THR A 29 -3.54 -6.76 -14.63
N VAL A 30 -4.59 -6.20 -14.02
CA VAL A 30 -4.57 -5.76 -12.61
C VAL A 30 -4.15 -6.88 -11.68
N GLN A 31 -4.60 -8.12 -11.96
CA GLN A 31 -4.21 -9.29 -11.19
C GLN A 31 -2.70 -9.53 -11.23
N ASN A 32 -2.07 -9.42 -12.41
CA ASN A 32 -0.62 -9.56 -12.51
C ASN A 32 0.12 -8.44 -11.76
N VAL A 33 -0.42 -7.21 -11.78
CA VAL A 33 0.15 -6.11 -10.97
C VAL A 33 0.12 -6.45 -9.48
N LEU A 34 -1.00 -6.98 -8.97
CA LEU A 34 -1.13 -7.37 -7.56
C LEU A 34 -0.24 -8.58 -7.21
N GLU A 35 -0.04 -9.53 -8.13
CA GLU A 35 0.93 -10.62 -7.98
C GLU A 35 2.35 -10.07 -7.82
N LEU A 36 2.77 -9.13 -8.68
CA LEU A 36 4.07 -8.46 -8.56
C LEU A 36 4.23 -7.72 -7.22
N VAL A 37 3.15 -7.15 -6.69
CA VAL A 37 3.15 -6.51 -5.36
C VAL A 37 3.36 -7.53 -4.26
N ILE A 38 2.66 -8.66 -4.27
CA ILE A 38 2.77 -9.72 -3.24
C ILE A 38 4.17 -10.34 -3.26
N GLU A 39 4.74 -10.53 -4.44
CA GLU A 39 6.10 -11.05 -4.63
C GLU A 39 7.19 -10.03 -4.24
N GLY A 40 6.81 -8.78 -3.94
CA GLY A 40 7.74 -7.72 -3.53
C GLY A 40 8.52 -7.09 -4.69
N HIS A 41 8.11 -7.32 -5.92
CA HIS A 41 8.73 -6.74 -7.11
C HIS A 41 8.26 -5.31 -7.39
N LEU A 42 7.03 -4.98 -6.96
CA LEU A 42 6.42 -3.68 -7.20
C LEU A 42 5.78 -3.15 -5.91
N PRO A 43 6.29 -2.04 -5.35
CA PRO A 43 5.65 -1.41 -4.20
C PRO A 43 4.26 -0.86 -4.54
N ILE A 44 3.34 -0.97 -3.58
CA ILE A 44 2.00 -0.42 -3.69
C ILE A 44 1.77 0.67 -2.66
N SER A 45 1.01 1.67 -3.02
CA SER A 45 0.65 2.79 -2.14
C SER A 45 -0.87 2.91 -2.00
N TRP A 46 -1.30 3.46 -0.89
CA TRP A 46 -2.66 3.92 -0.68
C TRP A 46 -2.74 5.42 -0.87
N TYR A 47 -3.71 5.88 -1.64
CA TYR A 47 -3.97 7.30 -1.81
C TYR A 47 -4.90 7.78 -0.68
N ALA A 48 -4.29 8.28 0.40
CA ALA A 48 -5.00 8.84 1.53
C ALA A 48 -5.77 10.11 1.11
N ARG A 49 -6.98 10.26 1.65
CA ARG A 49 -7.79 11.48 1.48
C ARG A 49 -8.26 11.92 2.86
N GLN A 50 -7.62 12.96 3.38
CA GLN A 50 -7.94 13.50 4.72
C GLN A 50 -7.99 12.42 5.80
N ALA A 51 -7.11 11.43 5.68
CA ALA A 51 -7.00 10.35 6.65
C ALA A 51 -6.18 10.79 7.87
N PHE A 52 -6.28 10.05 8.96
CA PHE A 52 -5.54 10.32 10.17
C PHE A 52 -4.60 9.15 10.47
N ALA A 53 -3.41 9.47 10.96
CA ALA A 53 -2.42 8.47 11.32
C ALA A 53 -1.59 8.91 12.53
N GLN A 54 -0.96 7.94 13.17
CA GLN A 54 -0.04 8.14 14.28
C GLN A 54 1.25 7.35 14.02
N VAL A 55 2.39 7.93 14.35
CA VAL A 55 3.68 7.25 14.23
C VAL A 55 3.75 6.12 15.25
N VAL A 56 4.15 4.95 14.78
CA VAL A 56 4.31 3.76 15.62
C VAL A 56 5.66 3.12 15.42
N VAL A 57 6.12 2.39 16.43
CA VAL A 57 7.35 1.60 16.37
C VAL A 57 7.04 0.16 16.76
N SER A 58 7.81 -0.76 16.23
CA SER A 58 7.74 -2.17 16.62
C SER A 58 8.20 -2.33 18.07
N ALA A 59 7.46 -3.11 18.83
CA ALA A 59 7.74 -3.49 20.22
C ALA A 59 7.59 -5.00 20.39
N GLU A 60 8.04 -5.55 21.52
CA GLU A 60 7.96 -7.01 21.79
C GLU A 60 6.52 -7.55 21.74
N GLU A 61 5.54 -6.75 22.13
CA GLU A 61 4.12 -7.11 22.16
C GLU A 61 3.32 -6.52 20.98
N GLY A 62 3.98 -6.16 19.86
CA GLY A 62 3.34 -5.58 18.68
C GLY A 62 3.72 -4.11 18.42
N TRP A 63 2.77 -3.31 17.97
CA TRP A 63 2.99 -1.90 17.64
C TRP A 63 2.62 -1.00 18.81
N ARG A 64 3.47 -0.04 19.12
CA ARG A 64 3.16 1.02 20.08
C ARG A 64 3.41 2.40 19.46
N VAL A 65 2.70 3.37 19.97
CA VAL A 65 2.92 4.78 19.63
C VAL A 65 4.33 5.17 20.03
N LEU A 66 5.04 5.85 19.13
CA LEU A 66 6.42 6.27 19.37
C LEU A 66 6.50 7.26 20.56
N ASP A 67 5.60 8.23 20.57
CA ASP A 67 5.44 9.20 21.62
C ASP A 67 3.95 9.45 21.85
N GLU A 68 3.44 9.27 23.06
CA GLU A 68 2.03 9.56 23.39
C GLU A 68 1.68 11.05 23.20
N ALA A 69 2.67 11.92 23.22
CA ALA A 69 2.53 13.35 22.91
C ALA A 69 2.56 13.64 21.40
N ASP A 70 2.92 12.66 20.55
CA ASP A 70 2.96 12.85 19.11
C ASP A 70 1.53 13.01 18.56
N PRO A 71 1.19 14.16 17.98
CA PRO A 71 -0.17 14.43 17.55
C PRO A 71 -0.56 13.49 16.40
N ILE A 72 -1.84 13.15 16.36
CA ILE A 72 -2.41 12.48 15.18
C ILE A 72 -2.23 13.39 13.97
N ARG A 73 -1.59 12.87 12.94
CA ARG A 73 -1.28 13.58 11.70
C ARG A 73 -2.40 13.36 10.69
N GLN A 74 -2.75 14.42 9.97
CA GLN A 74 -3.62 14.29 8.81
C GLN A 74 -2.79 13.93 7.58
N LEU A 75 -3.21 12.90 6.86
CA LEU A 75 -2.58 12.41 5.64
C LEU A 75 -3.39 12.81 4.41
N ASP A 76 -2.69 13.20 3.34
CA ASP A 76 -3.28 13.44 2.03
C ASP A 76 -2.25 13.10 0.94
N GLY A 77 -2.65 12.29 -0.04
CA GLY A 77 -1.75 11.82 -1.09
C GLY A 77 -1.35 10.34 -0.97
N PRO A 78 -0.37 9.88 -1.78
CA PRO A 78 0.05 8.50 -1.81
C PRO A 78 1.04 8.18 -0.68
N TYR A 79 0.73 7.15 0.11
CA TYR A 79 1.58 6.58 1.16
C TYR A 79 1.83 5.10 0.85
N ARG A 80 3.07 4.66 0.96
CA ARG A 80 3.46 3.27 0.68
C ARG A 80 2.84 2.34 1.72
N LEU A 81 2.20 1.26 1.28
CA LEU A 81 1.67 0.25 2.19
C LEU A 81 2.82 -0.56 2.79
N ALA A 82 2.88 -0.64 4.11
CA ALA A 82 3.89 -1.38 4.86
C ALA A 82 3.50 -2.87 4.95
N LEU A 83 3.54 -3.58 3.81
CA LEU A 83 3.07 -4.97 3.67
C LEU A 83 3.84 -5.95 4.56
N GLU A 84 5.12 -5.70 4.82
CA GLU A 84 5.94 -6.50 5.71
C GLU A 84 5.51 -6.44 7.17
N HIS A 85 4.80 -5.37 7.54
CA HIS A 85 4.32 -5.11 8.89
C HIS A 85 2.84 -5.43 9.07
N CYS A 86 2.14 -5.81 8.00
CA CYS A 86 0.73 -6.10 8.03
C CYS A 86 0.40 -7.36 7.23
N GLY A 87 0.55 -8.53 7.86
CA GLY A 87 0.23 -9.81 7.22
C GLY A 87 -1.20 -9.88 6.72
N ALA A 88 -2.15 -9.34 7.50
CA ALA A 88 -3.56 -9.27 7.11
C ALA A 88 -3.80 -8.48 5.81
N LEU A 89 -2.96 -7.49 5.49
CA LEU A 89 -3.06 -6.75 4.24
C LEU A 89 -2.61 -7.59 3.03
N LYS A 90 -1.58 -8.42 3.19
CA LYS A 90 -1.18 -9.42 2.18
C LYS A 90 -2.29 -10.44 1.95
N ASP A 91 -2.89 -10.95 3.03
CA ASP A 91 -4.00 -11.90 2.96
C ASP A 91 -5.22 -11.27 2.29
N TRP A 92 -5.49 -9.98 2.54
CA TRP A 92 -6.56 -9.25 1.86
C TRP A 92 -6.28 -9.11 0.36
N ILE A 93 -5.07 -8.74 -0.05
CA ILE A 93 -4.69 -8.69 -1.48
C ILE A 93 -4.86 -10.08 -2.11
N HIS A 94 -4.37 -11.13 -1.44
CA HIS A 94 -4.55 -12.51 -1.89
C HIS A 94 -6.02 -12.93 -2.02
N SER A 95 -6.86 -12.57 -1.05
CA SER A 95 -8.29 -12.91 -1.09
C SER A 95 -9.02 -12.13 -2.18
N SER A 96 -8.61 -10.90 -2.47
CA SER A 96 -9.12 -10.10 -3.59
C SER A 96 -8.78 -10.75 -4.93
N LEU A 97 -7.57 -11.30 -5.08
CA LEU A 97 -7.17 -12.08 -6.25
C LEU A 97 -7.99 -13.38 -6.41
N SER A 98 -8.36 -14.00 -5.28
CA SER A 98 -9.10 -15.27 -5.25
C SER A 98 -10.62 -15.09 -5.25
N GLN A 99 -11.14 -13.86 -5.23
CA GLN A 99 -12.56 -13.51 -5.05
C GLN A 99 -13.20 -14.12 -3.77
N THR A 100 -12.40 -14.56 -2.82
CA THR A 100 -12.85 -15.04 -1.53
C THR A 100 -12.78 -13.88 -0.54
N GLY A 101 -13.95 -13.25 -0.26
CA GLY A 101 -14.04 -12.18 0.74
C GLY A 101 -13.55 -12.68 2.10
N GLY A 102 -12.46 -12.13 2.60
CA GLY A 102 -11.92 -12.41 3.93
C GLY A 102 -12.31 -11.31 4.92
N GLU A 103 -12.75 -11.68 6.11
CA GLU A 103 -12.80 -10.78 7.25
C GLU A 103 -11.38 -10.48 7.72
N LEU A 104 -11.14 -9.22 8.01
CA LEU A 104 -9.81 -8.71 8.30
C LEU A 104 -9.52 -8.66 9.79
N ALA A 105 -8.34 -9.12 10.14
CA ALA A 105 -7.88 -9.19 11.52
C ALA A 105 -7.46 -7.82 12.08
N SER A 106 -7.64 -7.71 13.28
CA SER A 106 -7.67 -6.83 14.41
C SER A 106 -6.66 -5.69 14.57
N ASP A 107 -5.59 -5.58 13.79
CA ASP A 107 -4.49 -4.67 14.19
C ASP A 107 -4.44 -3.35 13.40
N GLY A 108 -5.41 -3.12 12.51
CA GLY A 108 -5.42 -1.98 11.62
C GLY A 108 -4.46 -2.16 10.42
N PHE A 109 -4.26 -1.10 9.65
CA PHE A 109 -3.28 -1.13 8.57
C PHE A 109 -2.24 -0.02 8.71
N PHE A 110 -1.08 -0.26 8.09
CA PHE A 110 0.10 0.55 8.25
C PHE A 110 0.60 1.04 6.89
N VAL A 111 1.11 2.26 6.89
CA VAL A 111 1.77 2.87 5.74
C VAL A 111 3.13 3.41 6.17
N SER A 112 4.01 3.67 5.22
CA SER A 112 5.25 4.42 5.46
C SER A 112 5.22 5.78 4.76
N ASP A 113 5.81 6.78 5.39
CA ASP A 113 6.05 8.08 4.80
C ASP A 113 7.38 8.13 4.03
N ALA A 114 7.76 9.32 3.57
CA ALA A 114 8.98 9.53 2.81
C ALA A 114 10.27 9.35 3.64
N GLU A 115 10.17 9.48 4.96
CA GLU A 115 11.24 9.23 5.92
C GLU A 115 11.27 7.78 6.43
N GLU A 116 10.51 6.88 5.80
CA GLU A 116 10.36 5.47 6.18
C GLU A 116 9.79 5.25 7.60
N GLN A 117 9.15 6.28 8.18
CA GLN A 117 8.43 6.13 9.43
C GLN A 117 7.17 5.28 9.21
N ILE A 118 6.89 4.36 10.12
CA ILE A 118 5.67 3.56 10.07
C ILE A 118 4.54 4.32 10.75
N LEU A 119 3.45 4.47 10.01
CA LEU A 119 2.25 5.18 10.42
C LEU A 119 1.10 4.18 10.52
N GLN A 120 0.48 4.09 11.69
CA GLN A 120 -0.77 3.35 11.87
C GLN A 120 -1.94 4.26 11.49
N ILE A 121 -2.82 3.78 10.62
CA ILE A 121 -3.99 4.54 10.20
C ILE A 121 -5.05 4.51 11.30
N MET A 122 -5.58 5.70 11.63
CA MET A 122 -6.50 5.93 12.70
C MET A 122 -7.87 6.34 12.17
N ALA A 123 -8.92 5.89 12.84
CA ALA A 123 -10.29 6.31 12.59
C ALA A 123 -10.86 7.00 13.84
N TYR A 124 -11.62 8.06 13.63
CA TYR A 124 -12.32 8.71 14.72
C TYR A 124 -13.63 7.98 15.02
N TYR A 125 -13.80 7.58 16.25
CA TYR A 125 -15.01 6.96 16.76
C TYR A 125 -15.76 7.97 17.65
N GLU A 126 -16.99 8.26 17.29
CA GLU A 126 -17.84 9.10 18.13
C GLU A 126 -18.10 8.41 19.47
N GLY A 127 -18.02 9.19 20.54
CA GLY A 127 -18.32 8.70 21.86
C GLY A 127 -19.78 8.27 21.99
N GLN A 128 -20.00 7.12 22.60
CA GLN A 128 -21.35 6.59 22.83
C GLN A 128 -21.95 7.16 24.12
N ARG A 129 -23.27 7.39 24.10
CA ARG A 129 -24.01 7.69 25.32
C ARG A 129 -24.29 6.38 26.06
N TYR A 130 -23.99 6.35 27.34
CA TYR A 130 -24.29 5.23 28.19
C TYR A 130 -24.95 5.70 29.48
N ARG A 131 -25.72 4.83 30.13
CA ARG A 131 -26.47 5.15 31.34
C ARG A 131 -25.85 4.43 32.52
N VAL A 132 -25.45 5.23 33.53
CA VAL A 132 -24.99 4.71 34.80
C VAL A 132 -25.88 5.27 35.91
N LYS A 133 -26.50 4.41 36.68
CA LYS A 133 -27.32 4.82 37.86
C LYS A 133 -28.28 5.95 37.58
N ASN A 134 -29.07 5.85 36.53
CA ASN A 134 -30.06 6.86 36.08
C ASN A 134 -29.50 8.20 35.56
N GLN A 135 -28.18 8.33 35.43
CA GLN A 135 -27.56 9.48 34.77
C GLN A 135 -27.01 9.09 33.38
N TRP A 136 -27.18 9.99 32.43
CA TRP A 136 -26.59 9.85 31.11
C TRP A 136 -25.17 10.39 31.14
N SER A 137 -24.22 9.56 30.82
CA SER A 137 -22.84 9.94 30.59
C SER A 137 -22.49 9.76 29.13
N ARG A 138 -21.59 10.55 28.62
CA ARG A 138 -21.08 10.47 27.24
C ARG A 138 -19.60 10.09 27.32
N MET A 139 -19.22 9.03 26.63
CA MET A 139 -17.80 8.80 26.36
C MET A 139 -17.35 9.84 25.33
N GLU A 140 -16.23 10.46 25.57
CA GLU A 140 -15.60 11.32 24.57
C GLU A 140 -15.20 10.47 23.36
N GLY A 141 -15.33 11.07 22.16
CA GLY A 141 -14.85 10.47 20.94
C GLY A 141 -13.33 10.29 20.99
N SER A 142 -12.83 9.25 20.40
CA SER A 142 -11.40 8.97 20.39
C SER A 142 -10.95 8.44 19.04
N TYR A 143 -9.70 8.68 18.72
CA TYR A 143 -9.03 8.01 17.60
C TYR A 143 -8.59 6.62 18.03
N ARG A 144 -8.81 5.64 17.15
CA ARG A 144 -8.39 4.25 17.33
C ARG A 144 -7.85 3.71 16.02
N PRO A 145 -7.03 2.64 16.03
CA PRO A 145 -6.59 2.00 14.81
C PRO A 145 -7.77 1.70 13.88
N SER A 146 -7.64 2.08 12.62
CA SER A 146 -8.67 1.80 11.62
C SER A 146 -8.68 0.32 11.29
N MET A 147 -9.84 -0.30 11.44
CA MET A 147 -10.08 -1.71 11.08
C MET A 147 -10.53 -1.86 9.61
N LYS A 148 -10.64 -0.75 8.88
CA LYS A 148 -11.04 -0.76 7.48
C LYS A 148 -9.80 -0.65 6.61
N PHE A 149 -9.63 -1.61 5.71
CA PHE A 149 -8.67 -1.50 4.63
C PHE A 149 -9.12 -0.47 3.59
N PRO A 150 -8.14 0.07 2.82
CA PRO A 150 -8.46 0.92 1.70
C PRO A 150 -9.34 0.17 0.69
N HIS A 151 -10.20 0.90 0.00
CA HIS A 151 -10.89 0.36 -1.15
C HIS A 151 -9.89 0.16 -2.29
N GLU A 152 -10.10 -0.85 -3.14
CA GLU A 152 -9.21 -1.14 -4.28
C GLU A 152 -8.96 0.10 -5.16
N SER A 153 -10.00 0.93 -5.37
CA SER A 153 -9.89 2.19 -6.11
C SER A 153 -9.00 3.26 -5.47
N GLU A 154 -8.60 3.07 -4.21
CA GLU A 154 -7.68 3.94 -3.48
C GLU A 154 -6.24 3.43 -3.53
N LEU A 155 -6.03 2.22 -4.08
CA LEU A 155 -4.71 1.66 -4.29
C LEU A 155 -4.08 2.25 -5.55
N VAL A 156 -2.82 2.65 -5.43
CA VAL A 156 -2.08 3.28 -6.50
C VAL A 156 -0.65 2.75 -6.55
N ILE A 157 -0.04 2.79 -7.73
CA ILE A 157 1.39 2.55 -7.91
C ILE A 157 2.06 3.89 -8.22
N GLN A 158 3.13 4.21 -7.51
CA GLN A 158 3.88 5.42 -7.78
C GLN A 158 4.67 5.28 -9.08
N ARG A 159 4.81 6.39 -9.81
CA ARG A 159 5.52 6.38 -11.10
C ARG A 159 6.94 5.86 -10.97
N GLU A 160 7.65 6.33 -9.97
CA GLU A 160 9.05 5.97 -9.73
C GLU A 160 9.25 4.47 -9.50
N ASP A 161 8.24 3.81 -8.88
CA ASP A 161 8.26 2.36 -8.66
C ASP A 161 8.12 1.61 -9.98
N ILE A 162 7.21 2.06 -10.87
CA ILE A 162 7.09 1.47 -12.22
C ILE A 162 8.35 1.73 -13.05
N ASP A 163 8.89 2.96 -13.03
CA ASP A 163 10.10 3.32 -13.77
C ASP A 163 11.31 2.48 -13.30
N THR A 164 11.37 2.17 -12.01
CA THR A 164 12.42 1.33 -11.41
C THR A 164 12.26 -0.13 -11.81
N PHE A 165 11.03 -0.65 -11.77
CA PHE A 165 10.71 -2.01 -12.18
C PHE A 165 11.01 -2.23 -13.67
N GLU A 166 10.56 -1.33 -14.56
CA GLU A 166 10.83 -1.40 -16.01
C GLU A 166 12.35 -1.41 -16.30
N ARG A 167 13.14 -0.59 -15.58
CA ARG A 167 14.61 -0.60 -15.73
C ARG A 167 15.24 -1.92 -15.30
N SER A 168 14.79 -2.49 -14.17
CA SER A 168 15.33 -3.75 -13.65
C SER A 168 15.13 -4.91 -14.63
N ILE A 169 13.99 -4.97 -15.30
CA ILE A 169 13.73 -5.99 -16.33
C ILE A 169 14.60 -5.74 -17.58
N GLY A 170 14.73 -4.49 -18.03
CA GLY A 170 15.57 -4.14 -19.17
C GLY A 170 17.03 -4.51 -18.96
N GLU A 171 17.57 -4.30 -17.78
CA GLU A 171 18.92 -4.71 -17.40
C GLU A 171 19.09 -6.23 -17.36
N ALA A 172 18.11 -6.95 -16.81
CA ALA A 172 18.13 -8.43 -16.76
C ALA A 172 18.16 -9.06 -18.14
N VAL A 173 17.39 -8.50 -19.10
CA VAL A 173 17.38 -8.95 -20.51
C VAL A 173 18.72 -8.65 -21.19
N SER A 174 19.28 -7.46 -20.96
CA SER A 174 20.58 -7.06 -21.53
C SER A 174 21.74 -7.94 -21.04
N HIS A 175 21.72 -8.37 -19.79
CA HIS A 175 22.73 -9.28 -19.24
C HIS A 175 22.64 -10.70 -19.80
N LYS A 176 21.43 -11.20 -20.10
CA LYS A 176 21.25 -12.52 -20.74
C LYS A 176 21.77 -12.55 -22.19
N THR A 177 21.56 -11.47 -22.94
CA THR A 177 22.03 -11.39 -24.33
C THR A 177 23.54 -11.24 -24.44
N ARG A 178 24.22 -10.60 -23.49
CA ARG A 178 25.69 -10.45 -23.48
C ARG A 178 26.44 -11.75 -23.18
N LYS A 179 25.84 -12.74 -22.52
CA LYS A 179 26.50 -14.04 -22.22
C LYS A 179 26.53 -15.03 -23.40
N TRP A 180 25.89 -14.70 -24.51
CA TRP A 180 25.82 -15.56 -25.69
C TRP A 180 26.62 -15.01 -26.87
N THR A 181 27.94 -14.86 -26.71
CA THR A 181 28.84 -14.70 -27.86
C THR A 181 29.44 -16.07 -28.14
N PRO A 182 29.15 -16.71 -29.32
CA PRO A 182 29.82 -17.93 -29.70
C PRO A 182 31.31 -17.62 -29.87
N GLN A 183 32.16 -18.30 -29.11
CA GLN A 183 33.58 -18.33 -29.44
C GLN A 183 33.68 -19.01 -30.81
N MET A 184 33.94 -18.23 -31.83
CA MET A 184 34.38 -18.75 -33.13
C MET A 184 35.76 -19.39 -32.88
N GLN A 185 35.79 -20.73 -32.80
CA GLN A 185 37.03 -21.52 -32.91
C GLN A 185 37.59 -21.28 -34.31
N ARG A 186 38.81 -20.77 -34.35
CA ARG A 186 39.67 -20.83 -35.54
C ARG A 186 40.40 -22.14 -35.56
#